data_e4441ec03982bf99e78300f80f9d6eb9
#
_entry.id   e4441ec03982bf99e78300f80f9d6eb9
#
_cell.length_a   1.000
_cell.length_b   1.000
_cell.length_c   1.000
_cell.angle_alpha   90.00
_cell.angle_beta   90.00
_cell.angle_gamma   90.00
#
_symmetry.space_group_name_H-M   'P 1'
#
loop_
_entity.id
_entity.type
_entity.pdbx_description
1 polymer ?
#
loop_
_entity_poly.entity_id
_entity_poly.type
_entity_poly.pdbx_seq_one_letter_code
_entity_poly.pdbx_strand_id
1 'polypeptide(L)'
;MVGPGRPEFVLFGSSIVQMSFSDGGWGSLLTDLYDRKADIVLRGYAGWNSRNALEVLNQIFPQDAVDQPSLVIVYFGGNDAMQPHPSGLGPHVPLPEYIENMKKIALHLRSLSEKTRIVFLTSPPVDEAMVRQCFGDAFDKQERTNESCRIYSDALVDMCKQLDVKVINLWKAFQHRDDWAEAYLADGIHLTSGGSRVVVKEILKVLKEAEWEPSLHWMSMPAEFSEDSPYYPVGPDGKTTINVSDIISQWKTEWLDEKELEAFNSKPLVLIPF
;
A
#
# COMPACT_ATOMS: atom_id res chain seq x y z
N MET A 1 1.83 21.92 9.67
CA MET A 1 1.22 20.64 10.08
C MET A 1 -0.12 20.92 10.73
N VAL A 2 -1.15 20.17 10.41
CA VAL A 2 -2.44 20.23 11.14
C VAL A 2 -2.32 19.29 12.33
N GLY A 3 -2.62 19.76 13.53
CA GLY A 3 -2.51 18.95 14.73
C GLY A 3 -3.86 18.38 15.20
N PRO A 4 -3.85 17.38 16.08
CA PRO A 4 -2.68 16.70 16.64
C PRO A 4 -1.95 15.85 15.61
N GLY A 5 -0.63 15.65 15.81
CA GLY A 5 0.17 14.84 14.90
C GLY A 5 -0.23 13.36 14.97
N ARG A 6 -0.54 12.75 13.81
CA ARG A 6 -0.79 11.32 13.66
C ARG A 6 0.43 10.65 13.04
N PRO A 7 0.59 9.32 13.24
CA PRO A 7 1.55 8.56 12.45
C PRO A 7 1.30 8.77 10.95
N GLU A 8 2.36 9.05 10.18
CA GLU A 8 2.25 9.18 8.74
C GLU A 8 2.59 7.85 8.05
N PHE A 9 1.71 7.40 7.15
CA PHE A 9 1.92 6.27 6.26
C PHE A 9 2.08 6.81 4.85
N VAL A 10 3.28 6.72 4.30
CA VAL A 10 3.59 7.26 2.98
C VAL A 10 3.50 6.17 1.92
N LEU A 11 2.69 6.41 0.89
CA LEU A 11 2.59 5.57 -0.30
C LEU A 11 3.51 6.15 -1.37
N PHE A 12 4.64 5.49 -1.63
CA PHE A 12 5.67 5.98 -2.57
C PHE A 12 5.80 5.06 -3.77
N GLY A 13 5.60 5.60 -4.99
CA GLY A 13 5.69 4.77 -6.18
C GLY A 13 5.26 5.42 -7.48
N SER A 14 4.97 4.58 -8.48
CA SER A 14 4.57 5.01 -9.82
C SER A 14 3.04 5.14 -9.97
N SER A 15 2.49 4.84 -11.16
CA SER A 15 1.05 5.00 -11.46
C SER A 15 0.14 4.19 -10.55
N ILE A 16 0.51 2.97 -10.15
CA ILE A 16 -0.27 2.15 -9.21
C ILE A 16 -0.45 2.86 -7.86
N VAL A 17 0.55 3.63 -7.43
CA VAL A 17 0.46 4.48 -6.24
C VAL A 17 -0.30 5.76 -6.55
N GLN A 18 0.02 6.46 -7.64
CA GLN A 18 -0.67 7.71 -7.98
C GLN A 18 -2.18 7.54 -8.09
N MET A 19 -2.63 6.44 -8.70
CA MET A 19 -4.05 6.14 -8.89
C MET A 19 -4.70 5.51 -7.64
N SER A 20 -3.94 5.27 -6.58
CA SER A 20 -4.46 4.63 -5.35
C SER A 20 -5.54 5.44 -4.63
N PHE A 21 -5.64 6.74 -4.90
CA PHE A 21 -6.66 7.64 -4.34
C PHE A 21 -7.84 7.89 -5.29
N SER A 22 -7.89 7.21 -6.45
CA SER A 22 -9.09 7.22 -7.28
C SER A 22 -10.23 6.46 -6.60
N ASP A 23 -11.45 6.53 -7.20
CA ASP A 23 -12.63 5.87 -6.66
C ASP A 23 -12.40 4.35 -6.49
N GLY A 24 -12.58 3.85 -5.27
CA GLY A 24 -12.29 2.47 -4.90
C GLY A 24 -10.81 2.08 -4.96
N GLY A 25 -9.90 3.05 -5.04
CA GLY A 25 -8.45 2.81 -5.03
C GLY A 25 -7.91 2.40 -3.66
N TRP A 26 -6.85 1.62 -3.62
CA TRP A 26 -6.31 1.03 -2.39
C TRP A 26 -5.79 2.07 -1.37
N GLY A 27 -5.31 3.23 -1.81
CA GLY A 27 -4.92 4.33 -0.91
C GLY A 27 -6.13 4.99 -0.26
N SER A 28 -7.24 5.18 -1.00
CA SER A 28 -8.48 5.69 -0.44
C SER A 28 -9.10 4.71 0.56
N LEU A 29 -9.05 3.41 0.27
CA LEU A 29 -9.52 2.36 1.20
C LEU A 29 -8.67 2.31 2.47
N LEU A 30 -7.34 2.46 2.37
CA LEU A 30 -6.48 2.59 3.54
C LEU A 30 -6.81 3.86 4.35
N THR A 31 -7.08 4.98 3.69
CA THR A 31 -7.46 6.23 4.39
C THR A 31 -8.73 6.05 5.20
N ASP A 32 -9.72 5.34 4.66
CA ASP A 32 -10.94 5.01 5.40
C ASP A 32 -10.67 4.06 6.58
N LEU A 33 -9.83 3.03 6.39
CA LEU A 33 -9.49 2.08 7.45
C LEU A 33 -8.72 2.73 8.62
N TYR A 34 -7.83 3.66 8.30
CA TYR A 34 -6.96 4.33 9.27
C TYR A 34 -7.50 5.70 9.71
N ASP A 35 -8.79 5.97 9.49
CA ASP A 35 -9.41 7.19 9.97
C ASP A 35 -9.14 7.40 11.46
N ARG A 36 -8.73 8.63 11.84
CA ARG A 36 -8.35 8.99 13.21
C ARG A 36 -7.16 8.20 13.81
N LYS A 37 -6.43 7.40 13.00
CA LYS A 37 -5.32 6.54 13.45
C LYS A 37 -4.00 6.90 12.79
N ALA A 38 -4.03 7.18 11.49
CA ALA A 38 -2.86 7.57 10.71
C ALA A 38 -3.26 8.48 9.55
N ASP A 39 -2.34 9.32 9.13
CA ASP A 39 -2.48 10.11 7.90
C ASP A 39 -1.83 9.36 6.73
N ILE A 40 -2.60 9.14 5.66
CA ILE A 40 -2.11 8.46 4.46
C ILE A 40 -1.63 9.50 3.46
N VAL A 41 -0.33 9.52 3.18
CA VAL A 41 0.34 10.53 2.35
C VAL A 41 0.68 9.95 0.99
N LEU A 42 0.12 10.53 -0.08
CA LEU A 42 0.35 10.09 -1.44
C LEU A 42 1.63 10.70 -2.02
N ARG A 43 2.54 9.83 -2.50
CA ARG A 43 3.73 10.16 -3.28
C ARG A 43 3.82 9.23 -4.50
N GLY A 44 2.80 9.32 -5.37
CA GLY A 44 2.69 8.54 -6.61
C GLY A 44 3.03 9.37 -7.84
N TYR A 45 3.83 8.80 -8.74
CA TYR A 45 4.35 9.47 -9.93
C TYR A 45 4.23 8.55 -11.14
N ALA A 46 3.16 8.70 -11.91
CA ALA A 46 2.89 7.88 -13.08
C ALA A 46 4.06 7.91 -14.09
N GLY A 47 4.39 6.74 -14.64
CA GLY A 47 5.49 6.58 -15.61
C GLY A 47 6.88 6.46 -14.98
N TRP A 48 7.06 6.74 -13.70
CA TRP A 48 8.36 6.67 -13.04
C TRP A 48 8.85 5.23 -12.85
N ASN A 49 10.17 5.10 -12.87
CA ASN A 49 10.92 3.88 -12.58
C ASN A 49 11.80 4.07 -11.33
N SER A 50 12.59 3.07 -10.98
CA SER A 50 13.47 3.10 -9.82
C SER A 50 14.58 4.15 -9.89
N ARG A 51 15.02 4.58 -11.09
CA ARG A 51 16.00 5.69 -11.25
C ARG A 51 15.38 7.01 -10.84
N ASN A 52 14.18 7.33 -11.35
CA ASN A 52 13.47 8.55 -10.96
C ASN A 52 13.23 8.61 -9.44
N ALA A 53 12.89 7.46 -8.84
CA ALA A 53 12.69 7.37 -7.40
C ALA A 53 13.95 7.76 -6.61
N LEU A 54 15.12 7.29 -7.04
CA LEU A 54 16.39 7.62 -6.38
C LEU A 54 16.74 9.11 -6.49
N GLU A 55 16.48 9.74 -7.64
CA GLU A 55 16.80 11.16 -7.86
C GLU A 55 16.11 12.09 -6.87
N VAL A 56 14.89 11.73 -6.43
CA VAL A 56 14.08 12.57 -5.54
C VAL A 56 14.01 12.04 -4.10
N LEU A 57 14.66 10.91 -3.81
CA LEU A 57 14.52 10.19 -2.55
C LEU A 57 14.76 11.08 -1.32
N ASN A 58 15.86 11.86 -1.32
CA ASN A 58 16.19 12.80 -0.24
C ASN A 58 15.22 14.00 -0.17
N GLN A 59 14.53 14.34 -1.25
CA GLN A 59 13.56 15.44 -1.25
C GLN A 59 12.22 14.99 -0.65
N ILE A 60 11.83 13.73 -0.90
CA ILE A 60 10.59 13.15 -0.37
C ILE A 60 10.79 12.70 1.08
N PHE A 61 11.96 12.12 1.37
CA PHE A 61 12.32 11.56 2.67
C PHE A 61 13.64 12.18 3.18
N PRO A 62 13.62 13.46 3.59
CA PRO A 62 14.81 14.09 4.15
C PRO A 62 15.16 13.47 5.51
N GLN A 63 16.44 13.16 5.71
CA GLN A 63 16.93 12.52 6.94
C GLN A 63 16.84 13.43 8.18
N ASP A 64 16.84 14.73 7.96
CA ASP A 64 16.77 15.77 9.00
C ASP A 64 15.35 16.26 9.28
N ALA A 65 14.31 15.62 8.70
CA ALA A 65 12.93 15.95 9.02
C ALA A 65 12.63 15.67 10.50
N VAL A 66 11.92 16.61 11.13
CA VAL A 66 11.52 16.49 12.55
C VAL A 66 10.62 15.28 12.76
N ASP A 67 9.67 15.09 11.86
CA ASP A 67 8.74 13.96 11.86
C ASP A 67 9.11 13.02 10.72
N GLN A 68 9.38 11.77 11.06
CA GLN A 68 9.69 10.72 10.10
C GLN A 68 8.50 9.78 9.93
N PRO A 69 8.26 9.22 8.73
CA PRO A 69 7.12 8.34 8.50
C PRO A 69 7.18 7.09 9.40
N SER A 70 6.03 6.69 9.91
CA SER A 70 5.87 5.44 10.66
C SER A 70 5.84 4.23 9.75
N LEU A 71 5.28 4.38 8.53
CA LEU A 71 5.22 3.34 7.51
C LEU A 71 5.49 3.94 6.13
N VAL A 72 6.33 3.29 5.34
CA VAL A 72 6.50 3.59 3.92
C VAL A 72 6.15 2.34 3.11
N ILE A 73 5.14 2.45 2.24
CA ILE A 73 4.78 1.42 1.28
C ILE A 73 5.35 1.84 -0.07
N VAL A 74 6.25 1.03 -0.62
CA VAL A 74 7.01 1.35 -1.84
C VAL A 74 6.59 0.46 -2.99
N TYR A 75 6.29 1.07 -4.14
CA TYR A 75 5.98 0.37 -5.38
C TYR A 75 6.75 0.95 -6.57
N PHE A 76 7.74 0.22 -7.07
CA PHE A 76 8.39 0.40 -8.38
C PHE A 76 8.69 -0.98 -8.97
N GLY A 77 8.90 -1.04 -10.29
CA GLY A 77 9.26 -2.27 -10.97
C GLY A 77 8.43 -2.54 -12.21
N GLY A 78 7.15 -2.14 -12.24
CA GLY A 78 6.32 -2.35 -13.42
C GLY A 78 6.83 -1.61 -14.67
N ASN A 79 7.36 -0.40 -14.53
CA ASN A 79 7.97 0.36 -15.62
C ASN A 79 9.41 -0.12 -15.88
N ASP A 80 10.16 -0.42 -14.82
CA ASP A 80 11.51 -0.98 -14.91
C ASP A 80 11.54 -2.27 -15.74
N ALA A 81 10.52 -3.13 -15.58
CA ALA A 81 10.38 -4.43 -16.24
C ALA A 81 9.94 -4.36 -17.72
N MET A 82 9.62 -3.17 -18.25
CA MET A 82 9.33 -3.01 -19.68
C MET A 82 10.55 -3.41 -20.53
N GLN A 83 10.33 -3.81 -21.79
CA GLN A 83 11.42 -4.08 -22.70
C GLN A 83 12.19 -2.79 -23.06
N PRO A 84 13.52 -2.87 -23.25
CA PRO A 84 14.31 -1.71 -23.63
C PRO A 84 13.88 -1.20 -25.01
N HIS A 85 13.61 0.11 -25.12
CA HIS A 85 13.33 0.71 -26.41
C HIS A 85 14.61 0.79 -27.28
N PRO A 86 14.55 0.54 -28.62
CA PRO A 86 15.72 0.60 -29.48
C PRO A 86 16.47 1.92 -29.49
N SER A 87 15.80 3.03 -29.18
CA SER A 87 16.43 4.36 -29.04
C SER A 87 17.22 4.56 -27.74
N GLY A 88 17.17 3.60 -26.81
CA GLY A 88 17.71 3.77 -25.46
C GLY A 88 16.87 4.68 -24.54
N LEU A 89 15.76 5.22 -25.03
CA LEU A 89 14.80 5.99 -24.25
C LEU A 89 13.71 5.08 -23.71
N GLY A 90 13.04 5.51 -22.66
CA GLY A 90 11.94 4.74 -22.06
C GLY A 90 12.20 4.37 -20.60
N PRO A 91 11.21 3.75 -19.95
CA PRO A 91 11.25 3.52 -18.51
C PRO A 91 12.04 2.29 -18.11
N HIS A 92 12.50 1.44 -19.04
CA HIS A 92 13.24 0.21 -18.74
C HIS A 92 14.48 0.47 -17.88
N VAL A 93 14.64 -0.32 -16.83
CA VAL A 93 15.85 -0.39 -16.01
C VAL A 93 16.31 -1.86 -15.95
N PRO A 94 17.55 -2.17 -16.34
CA PRO A 94 18.06 -3.55 -16.28
C PRO A 94 17.89 -4.14 -14.87
N LEU A 95 17.54 -5.42 -14.78
CA LEU A 95 17.23 -6.09 -13.51
C LEU A 95 18.30 -5.92 -12.43
N PRO A 96 19.63 -6.05 -12.70
CA PRO A 96 20.64 -5.84 -11.67
C PRO A 96 20.64 -4.41 -11.12
N GLU A 97 20.43 -3.41 -11.99
CA GLU A 97 20.35 -2.01 -11.61
C GLU A 97 19.08 -1.72 -10.83
N TYR A 98 17.93 -2.27 -11.27
CA TYR A 98 16.66 -2.17 -10.53
C TYR A 98 16.81 -2.66 -9.09
N ILE A 99 17.40 -3.83 -8.88
CA ILE A 99 17.60 -4.40 -7.54
C ILE A 99 18.56 -3.52 -6.71
N GLU A 100 19.63 -2.99 -7.29
CA GLU A 100 20.51 -2.08 -6.59
C GLU A 100 19.81 -0.76 -6.22
N ASN A 101 18.95 -0.24 -7.11
CA ASN A 101 18.14 0.94 -6.83
C ASN A 101 17.15 0.70 -5.69
N MET A 102 16.42 -0.41 -5.72
CA MET A 102 15.46 -0.77 -4.67
C MET A 102 16.16 -1.01 -3.32
N LYS A 103 17.37 -1.58 -3.34
CA LYS A 103 18.21 -1.73 -2.15
C LYS A 103 18.61 -0.37 -1.57
N LYS A 104 19.05 0.58 -2.41
CA LYS A 104 19.37 1.94 -1.97
C LYS A 104 18.14 2.64 -1.35
N ILE A 105 16.97 2.49 -1.96
CA ILE A 105 15.71 3.01 -1.40
C ILE A 105 15.45 2.39 -0.02
N ALA A 106 15.56 1.07 0.12
CA ALA A 106 15.35 0.38 1.39
C ALA A 106 16.30 0.86 2.48
N LEU A 107 17.60 0.98 2.16
CA LEU A 107 18.63 1.44 3.11
C LEU A 107 18.41 2.90 3.51
N HIS A 108 18.06 3.77 2.58
CA HIS A 108 17.73 5.16 2.89
C HIS A 108 16.53 5.25 3.84
N LEU A 109 15.42 4.59 3.52
CA LEU A 109 14.23 4.60 4.36
C LEU A 109 14.49 4.01 5.76
N ARG A 110 15.33 2.98 5.85
CA ARG A 110 15.76 2.41 7.14
C ARG A 110 16.60 3.40 7.96
N SER A 111 17.34 4.28 7.30
CA SER A 111 18.20 5.29 7.97
C SER A 111 17.42 6.48 8.53
N LEU A 112 16.14 6.64 8.18
CA LEU A 112 15.31 7.78 8.63
C LEU A 112 15.02 7.70 10.14
N SER A 113 14.60 6.53 10.61
CA SER A 113 14.28 6.30 12.02
C SER A 113 14.21 4.79 12.30
N GLU A 114 14.58 4.38 13.51
CA GLU A 114 14.37 3.00 13.99
C GLU A 114 12.89 2.61 14.06
N LYS A 115 11.99 3.59 14.07
CA LYS A 115 10.53 3.40 14.09
C LYS A 115 9.91 3.32 12.71
N THR A 116 10.61 3.74 11.65
CA THR A 116 10.10 3.67 10.27
C THR A 116 10.03 2.22 9.82
N ARG A 117 8.82 1.77 9.50
CA ARG A 117 8.56 0.43 8.93
C ARG A 117 8.44 0.53 7.42
N ILE A 118 8.88 -0.51 6.72
CA ILE A 118 8.97 -0.52 5.25
C ILE A 118 8.28 -1.77 4.73
N VAL A 119 7.41 -1.59 3.74
CA VAL A 119 6.78 -2.67 2.98
C VAL A 119 6.97 -2.40 1.50
N PHE A 120 7.57 -3.35 0.78
CA PHE A 120 7.63 -3.28 -0.67
C PHE A 120 6.45 -4.03 -1.30
N LEU A 121 5.91 -3.48 -2.39
CA LEU A 121 4.97 -4.15 -3.28
C LEU A 121 5.72 -4.55 -4.55
N THR A 122 5.58 -5.81 -4.99
CA THR A 122 6.08 -6.21 -6.30
C THR A 122 5.14 -5.74 -7.40
N SER A 123 5.57 -5.83 -8.67
CA SER A 123 4.68 -5.58 -9.79
C SER A 123 3.48 -6.54 -9.76
N PRO A 124 2.25 -6.06 -9.94
CA PRO A 124 1.14 -6.95 -10.28
C PRO A 124 1.43 -7.69 -11.60
N PRO A 125 0.69 -8.76 -11.90
CA PRO A 125 0.72 -9.37 -13.23
C PRO A 125 0.17 -8.39 -14.27
N VAL A 126 0.50 -8.63 -15.53
CA VAL A 126 0.08 -7.82 -16.68
C VAL A 126 -0.70 -8.72 -17.65
N ASP A 127 -1.80 -8.21 -18.18
CA ASP A 127 -2.49 -8.84 -19.32
C ASP A 127 -2.09 -8.14 -20.62
N GLU A 128 -1.20 -8.81 -21.39
CA GLU A 128 -0.67 -8.26 -22.63
C GLU A 128 -1.74 -8.05 -23.72
N ALA A 129 -2.78 -8.89 -23.71
CA ALA A 129 -3.88 -8.75 -24.67
C ALA A 129 -4.72 -7.51 -24.38
N MET A 130 -5.07 -7.30 -23.11
CA MET A 130 -5.80 -6.10 -22.67
C MET A 130 -4.95 -4.82 -22.88
N VAL A 131 -3.64 -4.87 -22.59
CA VAL A 131 -2.72 -3.76 -22.87
C VAL A 131 -2.73 -3.39 -24.36
N ARG A 132 -2.61 -4.36 -25.26
CA ARG A 132 -2.69 -4.10 -26.71
C ARG A 132 -4.04 -3.54 -27.11
N GLN A 133 -5.13 -4.03 -26.53
CA GLN A 133 -6.47 -3.52 -26.81
C GLN A 133 -6.65 -2.06 -26.36
N CYS A 134 -6.16 -1.70 -25.19
CA CYS A 134 -6.37 -0.37 -24.60
C CYS A 134 -5.40 0.68 -25.16
N PHE A 135 -4.15 0.31 -25.43
CA PHE A 135 -3.09 1.25 -25.78
C PHE A 135 -2.64 1.16 -27.26
N GLY A 136 -3.11 0.13 -28.00
CA GLY A 136 -2.72 -0.08 -29.39
C GLY A 136 -1.21 -0.13 -29.57
N ASP A 137 -0.72 0.53 -30.63
CA ASP A 137 0.71 0.57 -30.98
C ASP A 137 1.54 1.50 -30.08
N ALA A 138 0.93 2.17 -29.09
CA ALA A 138 1.65 3.08 -28.19
C ALA A 138 2.82 2.40 -27.47
N PHE A 139 2.72 1.09 -27.24
CA PHE A 139 3.75 0.27 -26.60
C PHE A 139 4.40 -0.76 -27.54
N ASP A 140 4.19 -0.66 -28.86
CA ASP A 140 4.65 -1.65 -29.86
C ASP A 140 6.15 -1.96 -29.79
N LYS A 141 6.96 -1.01 -29.31
CA LYS A 141 8.42 -1.17 -29.14
C LYS A 141 8.89 -1.27 -27.69
N GLN A 142 7.96 -1.25 -26.74
CA GLN A 142 8.24 -1.27 -25.31
C GLN A 142 7.27 -2.22 -24.59
N GLU A 143 7.21 -3.46 -25.07
CA GLU A 143 6.31 -4.44 -24.48
C GLU A 143 6.56 -4.60 -22.98
N ARG A 144 5.46 -4.63 -22.25
CA ARG A 144 5.43 -5.10 -20.88
C ARG A 144 4.86 -6.51 -20.89
N THR A 145 5.62 -7.48 -20.40
CA THR A 145 5.16 -8.88 -20.36
C THR A 145 4.90 -9.34 -18.95
N ASN A 146 3.95 -10.25 -18.79
CA ASN A 146 3.68 -10.86 -17.48
C ASN A 146 4.93 -11.60 -16.96
N GLU A 147 5.69 -12.23 -17.85
CA GLU A 147 6.92 -12.92 -17.47
C GLU A 147 8.01 -11.96 -16.98
N SER A 148 8.22 -10.79 -17.63
CA SER A 148 9.17 -9.80 -17.11
C SER A 148 8.73 -9.24 -15.75
N CYS A 149 7.43 -9.00 -15.55
CA CYS A 149 6.90 -8.60 -14.23
C CYS A 149 7.17 -9.67 -13.17
N ARG A 150 7.03 -10.97 -13.51
CA ARG A 150 7.37 -12.09 -12.61
C ARG A 150 8.85 -12.08 -12.22
N ILE A 151 9.75 -11.97 -13.20
CA ILE A 151 11.21 -11.97 -12.98
C ILE A 151 11.61 -10.82 -12.03
N TYR A 152 11.14 -9.61 -12.28
CA TYR A 152 11.42 -8.45 -11.41
C TYR A 152 10.79 -8.61 -10.03
N SER A 153 9.60 -9.18 -9.93
CA SER A 153 8.93 -9.46 -8.66
C SER A 153 9.69 -10.47 -7.82
N ASP A 154 10.10 -11.58 -8.41
CA ASP A 154 10.86 -12.64 -7.71
C ASP A 154 12.21 -12.10 -7.21
N ALA A 155 12.93 -11.32 -8.04
CA ALA A 155 14.19 -10.70 -7.64
C ALA A 155 14.02 -9.68 -6.50
N LEU A 156 12.94 -8.87 -6.52
CA LEU A 156 12.63 -7.94 -5.42
C LEU A 156 12.32 -8.69 -4.13
N VAL A 157 11.56 -9.79 -4.20
CA VAL A 157 11.27 -10.63 -3.03
C VAL A 157 12.56 -11.17 -2.42
N ASP A 158 13.49 -11.65 -3.25
CA ASP A 158 14.77 -12.19 -2.76
C ASP A 158 15.66 -11.09 -2.15
N MET A 159 15.70 -9.90 -2.73
CA MET A 159 16.38 -8.73 -2.15
C MET A 159 15.77 -8.34 -0.79
N CYS A 160 14.45 -8.30 -0.69
CA CYS A 160 13.77 -7.97 0.56
C CYS A 160 14.06 -9.00 1.66
N LYS A 161 14.06 -10.30 1.34
CA LYS A 161 14.46 -11.36 2.28
C LYS A 161 15.89 -11.18 2.80
N GLN A 162 16.84 -10.84 1.91
CA GLN A 162 18.24 -10.59 2.30
C GLN A 162 18.41 -9.39 3.23
N LEU A 163 17.56 -8.38 3.07
CA LEU A 163 17.58 -7.17 3.89
C LEU A 163 16.65 -7.23 5.10
N ASP A 164 15.92 -8.33 5.30
CA ASP A 164 14.87 -8.41 6.32
C ASP A 164 13.87 -7.24 6.25
N VAL A 165 13.33 -7.01 5.04
CA VAL A 165 12.29 -6.02 4.75
C VAL A 165 11.02 -6.74 4.34
N LYS A 166 9.86 -6.29 4.82
CA LYS A 166 8.58 -6.88 4.44
C LYS A 166 8.27 -6.61 2.97
N VAL A 167 7.74 -7.63 2.28
CA VAL A 167 7.39 -7.55 0.86
C VAL A 167 6.09 -8.29 0.59
N ILE A 168 5.25 -7.70 -0.26
CA ILE A 168 4.02 -8.28 -0.76
C ILE A 168 4.24 -8.66 -2.22
N ASN A 169 4.13 -9.95 -2.52
CA ASN A 169 4.24 -10.44 -3.90
C ASN A 169 2.88 -10.30 -4.60
N LEU A 170 2.59 -9.12 -5.16
CA LEU A 170 1.34 -8.85 -5.87
C LEU A 170 1.19 -9.71 -7.12
N TRP A 171 2.31 -10.07 -7.77
CA TRP A 171 2.26 -10.96 -8.93
C TRP A 171 1.61 -12.30 -8.59
N LYS A 172 1.94 -12.88 -7.43
CA LYS A 172 1.32 -14.12 -6.94
C LYS A 172 -0.08 -13.87 -6.36
N ALA A 173 -0.25 -12.80 -5.59
CA ALA A 173 -1.51 -12.52 -4.90
C ALA A 173 -2.69 -12.33 -5.87
N PHE A 174 -2.42 -11.82 -7.07
CA PHE A 174 -3.48 -11.57 -8.06
C PHE A 174 -3.91 -12.84 -8.81
N GLN A 175 -2.99 -13.78 -9.04
CA GLN A 175 -3.20 -14.95 -9.89
C GLN A 175 -3.80 -16.17 -9.16
N HIS A 176 -4.47 -15.98 -8.04
CA HIS A 176 -5.12 -17.08 -7.31
C HIS A 176 -6.48 -17.50 -7.88
N ARG A 177 -6.96 -16.81 -8.94
CA ARG A 177 -8.19 -17.11 -9.67
C ARG A 177 -7.94 -17.03 -11.18
N ASP A 178 -8.70 -17.79 -11.95
CA ASP A 178 -8.48 -17.90 -13.40
C ASP A 178 -8.81 -16.59 -14.15
N ASP A 179 -9.82 -15.83 -13.70
CA ASP A 179 -10.30 -14.59 -14.30
C ASP A 179 -9.66 -13.33 -13.66
N TRP A 180 -8.45 -13.46 -13.11
CA TRP A 180 -7.76 -12.39 -12.39
C TRP A 180 -7.59 -11.10 -13.21
N ALA A 181 -7.31 -11.23 -14.51
CA ALA A 181 -7.07 -10.07 -15.36
C ALA A 181 -8.33 -9.21 -15.50
N GLU A 182 -9.47 -9.81 -15.82
CA GLU A 182 -10.75 -9.12 -15.96
C GLU A 182 -11.25 -8.57 -14.64
N ALA A 183 -11.03 -9.30 -13.54
CA ALA A 183 -11.50 -8.91 -12.22
C ALA A 183 -10.66 -7.78 -11.60
N TYR A 184 -9.35 -7.77 -11.85
CA TYR A 184 -8.41 -6.94 -11.09
C TYR A 184 -7.69 -5.86 -11.89
N LEU A 185 -7.69 -5.94 -13.23
CA LEU A 185 -7.05 -4.96 -14.10
C LEU A 185 -8.07 -4.19 -14.94
N ALA A 186 -7.87 -2.87 -15.06
CA ALA A 186 -8.75 -1.99 -15.84
C ALA A 186 -8.33 -1.88 -17.31
N ASP A 187 -7.02 -1.95 -17.57
CA ASP A 187 -6.39 -1.74 -18.88
C ASP A 187 -5.25 -2.73 -19.16
N GLY A 188 -5.18 -3.79 -18.38
CA GLY A 188 -4.11 -4.78 -18.40
C GLY A 188 -2.90 -4.46 -17.51
N ILE A 189 -2.87 -3.26 -16.87
CA ILE A 189 -1.79 -2.78 -16.00
C ILE A 189 -2.33 -2.23 -14.68
N HIS A 190 -3.28 -1.29 -14.76
CA HIS A 190 -3.78 -0.55 -13.63
C HIS A 190 -4.96 -1.26 -12.96
N LEU A 191 -5.11 -1.03 -11.66
CA LEU A 191 -6.03 -1.80 -10.83
C LEU A 191 -7.47 -1.33 -10.96
N THR A 192 -8.41 -2.28 -10.98
CA THR A 192 -9.81 -2.03 -10.66
C THR A 192 -9.97 -1.83 -9.14
N SER A 193 -11.19 -1.50 -8.70
CA SER A 193 -11.56 -1.55 -7.29
C SER A 193 -11.38 -2.95 -6.69
N GLY A 194 -11.62 -4.01 -7.47
CA GLY A 194 -11.36 -5.40 -7.08
C GLY A 194 -9.87 -5.67 -6.84
N GLY A 195 -8.99 -5.24 -7.76
CA GLY A 195 -7.54 -5.33 -7.59
C GLY A 195 -7.04 -4.51 -6.40
N SER A 196 -7.59 -3.31 -6.20
CA SER A 196 -7.28 -2.46 -5.05
C SER A 196 -7.62 -3.14 -3.71
N ARG A 197 -8.74 -3.88 -3.64
CA ARG A 197 -9.10 -4.67 -2.43
C ARG A 197 -8.11 -5.79 -2.15
N VAL A 198 -7.58 -6.45 -3.17
CA VAL A 198 -6.51 -7.45 -3.00
C VAL A 198 -5.27 -6.79 -2.38
N VAL A 199 -4.84 -5.63 -2.89
CA VAL A 199 -3.69 -4.90 -2.33
C VAL A 199 -3.90 -4.58 -0.86
N VAL A 200 -5.08 -4.03 -0.48
CA VAL A 200 -5.37 -3.71 0.93
C VAL A 200 -5.34 -4.96 1.80
N LYS A 201 -5.97 -6.06 1.39
CA LYS A 201 -5.97 -7.31 2.17
C LYS A 201 -4.54 -7.83 2.41
N GLU A 202 -3.70 -7.82 1.40
CA GLU A 202 -2.30 -8.23 1.54
C GLU A 202 -1.50 -7.28 2.44
N ILE A 203 -1.74 -5.96 2.37
CA ILE A 203 -1.12 -4.98 3.28
C ILE A 203 -1.54 -5.28 4.72
N LEU A 204 -2.84 -5.41 4.99
CA LEU A 204 -3.35 -5.68 6.35
C LEU A 204 -2.80 -6.98 6.92
N LYS A 205 -2.71 -8.03 6.08
CA LYS A 205 -2.11 -9.30 6.45
C LYS A 205 -0.65 -9.12 6.89
N VAL A 206 0.16 -8.43 6.08
CA VAL A 206 1.57 -8.18 6.43
C VAL A 206 1.70 -7.35 7.71
N LEU A 207 0.87 -6.30 7.88
CA LEU A 207 0.91 -5.46 9.08
C LEU A 207 0.50 -6.23 10.35
N LYS A 208 -0.39 -7.21 10.21
CA LYS A 208 -0.81 -8.09 11.30
C LYS A 208 0.29 -9.10 11.67
N GLU A 209 0.92 -9.73 10.66
CA GLU A 209 1.94 -10.77 10.81
C GLU A 209 3.34 -10.22 11.14
N ALA A 210 3.56 -8.91 11.00
CA ALA A 210 4.88 -8.31 11.16
C ALA A 210 5.40 -8.30 12.62
N GLU A 211 4.49 -8.47 13.60
CA GLU A 211 4.81 -8.44 15.04
C GLU A 211 5.61 -7.19 15.47
N TRP A 212 5.35 -6.06 14.79
CA TRP A 212 5.99 -4.79 15.13
C TRP A 212 5.43 -4.20 16.43
N GLU A 213 6.31 -3.63 17.23
CA GLU A 213 5.96 -2.86 18.43
C GLU A 213 6.33 -1.38 18.25
N PRO A 214 5.34 -0.46 18.33
CA PRO A 214 3.91 -0.72 18.35
C PRO A 214 3.41 -1.32 17.03
N SER A 215 2.31 -2.10 17.10
CA SER A 215 1.65 -2.62 15.89
C SER A 215 1.10 -1.48 15.03
N LEU A 216 1.25 -1.63 13.72
CA LEU A 216 0.65 -0.71 12.73
C LEU A 216 -0.62 -1.30 12.07
N HIS A 217 -1.11 -2.43 12.55
CA HIS A 217 -2.38 -2.97 12.07
C HIS A 217 -3.54 -2.11 12.59
N TRP A 218 -4.48 -1.78 11.70
CA TRP A 218 -5.54 -0.81 11.98
C TRP A 218 -6.37 -1.10 13.23
N MET A 219 -6.60 -2.38 13.57
CA MET A 219 -7.35 -2.76 14.78
C MET A 219 -6.56 -2.56 16.07
N SER A 220 -5.23 -2.57 16.00
CA SER A 220 -4.36 -2.42 17.17
C SER A 220 -3.96 -0.96 17.43
N MET A 221 -4.12 -0.08 16.44
CA MET A 221 -3.77 1.33 16.59
C MET A 221 -4.86 2.09 17.34
N PRO A 222 -4.48 2.93 18.32
CA PRO A 222 -5.44 3.79 19.02
C PRO A 222 -6.01 4.84 18.05
N ALA A 223 -7.29 5.14 18.22
CA ALA A 223 -7.90 6.27 17.52
C ALA A 223 -7.59 7.57 18.25
N GLU A 224 -7.31 8.63 17.49
CA GLU A 224 -7.21 9.99 18.00
C GLU A 224 -8.52 10.41 18.69
N PHE A 225 -8.43 11.07 19.84
CA PHE A 225 -9.58 11.44 20.67
C PHE A 225 -10.44 10.23 21.04
N SER A 226 -9.83 9.21 21.64
CA SER A 226 -10.51 8.01 22.14
C SER A 226 -11.49 8.31 23.29
N GLU A 227 -12.22 7.32 23.77
CA GLU A 227 -13.32 7.49 24.75
C GLU A 227 -12.94 8.22 26.03
N ASP A 228 -11.69 8.11 26.48
CA ASP A 228 -11.10 8.81 27.62
C ASP A 228 -10.58 10.20 27.29
N SER A 229 -10.78 10.67 26.05
CA SER A 229 -10.41 12.01 25.65
C SER A 229 -11.31 13.07 26.30
N PRO A 230 -10.75 14.23 26.76
CA PRO A 230 -11.54 15.32 27.36
C PRO A 230 -12.53 15.96 26.37
N TYR A 231 -12.46 15.62 25.09
CA TYR A 231 -13.40 16.08 24.06
C TYR A 231 -14.70 15.28 23.99
N TYR A 232 -14.78 14.10 24.63
CA TYR A 232 -16.02 13.35 24.70
C TYR A 232 -16.85 13.76 25.92
N PRO A 233 -18.15 14.01 25.74
CA PRO A 233 -19.03 14.25 26.89
C PRO A 233 -19.14 12.98 27.72
N VAL A 234 -18.82 13.10 29.00
CA VAL A 234 -18.89 12.02 29.97
C VAL A 234 -20.17 12.18 30.78
N GLY A 235 -20.96 11.14 30.90
CA GLY A 235 -22.15 11.11 31.73
C GLY A 235 -21.84 11.18 33.23
N PRO A 236 -22.85 11.40 34.09
CA PRO A 236 -22.65 11.47 35.55
C PRO A 236 -22.09 10.17 36.16
N ASP A 237 -22.23 9.05 35.46
CA ASP A 237 -21.70 7.73 35.83
C ASP A 237 -20.26 7.49 35.38
N GLY A 238 -19.63 8.49 34.80
CA GLY A 238 -18.27 8.40 34.25
C GLY A 238 -18.16 7.69 32.91
N LYS A 239 -19.28 7.40 32.25
CA LYS A 239 -19.31 6.74 30.94
C LYS A 239 -19.69 7.67 29.81
N THR A 240 -19.14 7.45 28.63
CA THR A 240 -19.59 8.08 27.40
C THR A 240 -20.92 7.48 26.96
N THR A 241 -21.84 8.30 26.51
CA THR A 241 -23.19 7.85 26.12
C THR A 241 -23.25 7.21 24.74
N ILE A 242 -22.22 7.40 23.88
CA ILE A 242 -22.16 6.89 22.52
C ILE A 242 -20.73 6.41 22.23
N ASN A 243 -20.54 5.12 22.00
CA ASN A 243 -19.31 4.59 21.43
C ASN A 243 -19.42 4.53 19.90
N VAL A 244 -19.06 5.61 19.24
CA VAL A 244 -19.11 5.71 17.77
C VAL A 244 -18.13 4.73 17.10
N SER A 245 -17.04 4.35 17.80
CA SER A 245 -16.05 3.41 17.28
C SER A 245 -16.64 2.02 17.01
N ASP A 246 -17.59 1.56 17.85
CA ASP A 246 -18.26 0.26 17.65
C ASP A 246 -19.21 0.28 16.45
N ILE A 247 -19.81 1.42 16.12
CA ILE A 247 -20.70 1.57 14.96
C ILE A 247 -19.87 1.58 13.67
N ILE A 248 -18.79 2.32 13.64
CA ILE A 248 -17.93 2.45 12.47
C ILE A 248 -17.27 1.11 12.14
N SER A 249 -16.94 0.30 13.13
CA SER A 249 -16.35 -1.03 12.90
C SER A 249 -17.29 -1.98 12.15
N GLN A 250 -18.60 -1.80 12.21
CA GLN A 250 -19.55 -2.61 11.44
C GLN A 250 -19.40 -2.43 9.92
N TRP A 251 -19.02 -1.26 9.46
CA TRP A 251 -18.82 -0.98 8.02
C TRP A 251 -17.48 -1.50 7.49
N LYS A 252 -16.56 -1.86 8.38
CA LYS A 252 -15.21 -2.35 8.06
C LYS A 252 -15.08 -3.88 8.17
N THR A 253 -16.21 -4.61 8.34
CA THR A 253 -16.20 -6.07 8.54
C THR A 253 -15.62 -6.86 7.36
N GLU A 254 -15.65 -6.31 6.14
CA GLU A 254 -15.04 -6.94 4.97
C GLU A 254 -13.51 -7.10 5.08
N TRP A 255 -12.88 -6.35 6.00
CA TRP A 255 -11.43 -6.34 6.24
C TRP A 255 -11.01 -7.23 7.41
N LEU A 256 -11.96 -7.82 8.11
CA LEU A 256 -11.70 -8.75 9.21
C LEU A 256 -11.35 -10.14 8.67
N ASP A 257 -10.41 -10.82 9.33
CA ASP A 257 -10.23 -12.24 9.10
C ASP A 257 -11.35 -13.06 9.80
N GLU A 258 -11.37 -14.38 9.56
CA GLU A 258 -12.41 -15.26 10.11
C GLU A 258 -12.52 -15.18 11.64
N LYS A 259 -11.39 -15.15 12.35
CA LYS A 259 -11.36 -15.07 13.81
C LYS A 259 -11.83 -13.72 14.33
N GLU A 260 -11.42 -12.64 13.66
CA GLU A 260 -11.84 -11.29 13.98
C GLU A 260 -13.33 -11.10 13.72
N LEU A 261 -13.84 -11.67 12.63
CA LEU A 261 -15.25 -11.64 12.30
C LEU A 261 -16.11 -12.46 13.30
N GLU A 262 -15.64 -13.62 13.73
CA GLU A 262 -16.28 -14.42 14.79
C GLU A 262 -16.31 -13.64 16.12
N ALA A 263 -15.18 -13.04 16.51
CA ALA A 263 -15.10 -12.23 17.72
C ALA A 263 -16.00 -10.98 17.64
N PHE A 264 -16.10 -10.36 16.47
CA PHE A 264 -17.00 -9.23 16.23
C PHE A 264 -18.47 -9.66 16.36
N ASN A 265 -18.88 -10.74 15.72
CA ASN A 265 -20.25 -11.26 15.73
C ASN A 265 -20.68 -11.81 17.11
N SER A 266 -19.73 -12.18 17.96
CA SER A 266 -20.00 -12.65 19.33
C SER A 266 -20.31 -11.51 20.32
N LYS A 267 -20.02 -10.26 19.96
CA LYS A 267 -20.38 -9.10 20.80
C LYS A 267 -21.89 -8.84 20.72
N PRO A 268 -22.57 -8.56 21.84
CA PRO A 268 -23.98 -8.22 21.81
C PRO A 268 -24.17 -6.94 20.96
N LEU A 269 -25.07 -7.00 19.99
CA LEU A 269 -25.49 -5.84 19.22
C LEU A 269 -26.08 -4.80 20.17
N VAL A 270 -25.38 -3.72 20.39
CA VAL A 270 -25.95 -2.54 21.04
C VAL A 270 -26.84 -1.86 19.99
N LEU A 271 -28.13 -2.22 19.98
CA LEU A 271 -29.13 -1.48 19.21
C LEU A 271 -29.22 -0.08 19.79
N ILE A 272 -28.70 0.90 19.06
CA ILE A 272 -28.93 2.32 19.37
C ILE A 272 -30.29 2.65 18.78
N PRO A 273 -31.30 3.01 19.61
CA PRO A 273 -32.54 3.55 19.06
C PRO A 273 -32.23 4.91 18.43
N PHE A 274 -32.56 5.07 17.18
CA PHE A 274 -32.55 6.38 16.49
C PHE A 274 -33.69 7.25 17.02
#